data_e8961025276cb1d2d6a8a914775b3f1a
#
_entry.id   e8961025276cb1d2d6a8a914775b3f1a
#
_cell.length_a   1.000
_cell.length_b   1.000
_cell.length_c   1.000
_cell.angle_alpha   90.00
_cell.angle_beta   90.00
_cell.angle_gamma   90.00
#
_symmetry.space_group_name_H-M   'P 1'
#
loop_
_entity.id
_entity.type
_entity.pdbx_description
1 polymer ?
#
loop_
_entity_poly.entity_id
_entity_poly.type
_entity_poly.pdbx_seq_one_letter_code
_entity_poly.pdbx_strand_id
1 'polypeptide(L)'
;MTGYSVLMPFVTTENGDALLLEVRSDSVKQPGEICFPGGRIESGETPAETAVRETCEELGLLAGDISIEGDPVPEVMADGRKVWSVRGRLNEACLERMKVSGAEVAEVFLLPVSWFRDNPPAHYDLGKTEEQELPARLRKYLAGYEAFRKTGETFYWEYEGHGIWGLTARIIWRRIPGSGE
;
A
#
# COMPACT_ATOMS: atom_id res chain seq x y z
N MET A 1 -14.91 13.18 -9.77
CA MET A 1 -13.63 12.57 -10.19
C MET A 1 -13.80 11.07 -10.03
N THR A 2 -13.46 10.26 -11.02
CA THR A 2 -13.56 8.79 -10.90
C THR A 2 -12.16 8.24 -10.70
N GLY A 3 -11.94 7.52 -9.61
CA GLY A 3 -10.64 6.96 -9.26
C GLY A 3 -10.66 6.30 -7.90
N TYR A 4 -9.47 6.00 -7.41
CA TYR A 4 -9.24 5.45 -6.07
C TYR A 4 -8.26 6.35 -5.32
N SER A 5 -8.30 6.31 -4.01
CA SER A 5 -7.35 7.01 -3.16
C SER A 5 -6.91 6.11 -2.02
N VAL A 6 -5.62 6.14 -1.72
CA VAL A 6 -5.01 5.39 -0.62
C VAL A 6 -4.26 6.34 0.30
N LEU A 7 -4.30 6.08 1.58
CA LEU A 7 -3.46 6.75 2.56
C LEU A 7 -2.12 6.02 2.66
N MET A 8 -1.01 6.74 2.68
CA MET A 8 0.28 6.25 3.16
C MET A 8 0.41 6.64 4.64
N PRO A 9 0.02 5.78 5.58
CA PRO A 9 -0.03 6.16 6.99
C PRO A 9 1.35 6.01 7.62
N PHE A 10 1.93 7.12 8.04
CA PHE A 10 3.16 7.13 8.84
C PHE A 10 2.82 7.16 10.32
N VAL A 11 3.54 6.37 11.09
CA VAL A 11 3.48 6.35 12.56
C VAL A 11 4.87 6.65 13.07
N THR A 12 5.00 7.63 13.97
CA THR A 12 6.27 7.86 14.67
C THR A 12 6.37 6.89 15.83
N THR A 13 7.39 6.06 15.83
CA THR A 13 7.70 5.10 16.89
C THR A 13 8.99 5.49 17.62
N GLU A 14 9.31 4.81 18.70
CA GLU A 14 10.59 5.01 19.41
C GLU A 14 11.81 4.79 18.52
N ASN A 15 11.67 3.97 17.46
CA ASN A 15 12.72 3.64 16.51
C ASN A 15 12.68 4.47 15.21
N GLY A 16 11.89 5.54 15.18
CA GLY A 16 11.67 6.39 14.02
C GLY A 16 10.34 6.14 13.32
N ASP A 17 10.17 6.71 12.15
CA ASP A 17 8.92 6.56 11.39
C ASP A 17 8.77 5.15 10.82
N ALA A 18 7.56 4.63 10.88
CA ALA A 18 7.13 3.38 10.26
C ALA A 18 5.90 3.63 9.36
N LEU A 19 5.77 2.84 8.29
CA LEU A 19 4.56 2.74 7.50
C LEU A 19 3.62 1.71 8.11
N LEU A 20 2.34 2.04 8.22
CA LEU A 20 1.31 1.06 8.49
C LEU A 20 0.83 0.49 7.16
N LEU A 21 0.84 -0.83 7.05
CA LEU A 21 0.38 -1.58 5.89
C LEU A 21 -0.66 -2.61 6.30
N GLU A 22 -1.52 -2.98 5.37
CA GLU A 22 -2.60 -3.95 5.54
C GLU A 22 -2.37 -5.20 4.73
N VAL A 23 -2.79 -6.33 5.28
CA VAL A 23 -2.98 -7.60 4.56
C VAL A 23 -4.45 -7.72 4.21
N ARG A 24 -4.80 -7.84 2.95
CA ARG A 24 -6.18 -7.97 2.49
C ARG A 24 -6.79 -9.29 2.96
N SER A 25 -8.04 -9.23 3.43
CA SER A 25 -8.75 -10.43 3.90
C SER A 25 -9.10 -11.38 2.75
N ASP A 26 -9.45 -12.61 3.10
CA ASP A 26 -9.90 -13.62 2.13
C ASP A 26 -11.30 -13.29 1.53
N SER A 27 -12.01 -12.34 2.11
CA SER A 27 -13.36 -11.94 1.69
C SER A 27 -13.37 -10.89 0.57
N VAL A 28 -12.23 -10.29 0.26
CA VAL A 28 -12.11 -9.24 -0.75
C VAL A 28 -11.27 -9.69 -1.94
N LYS A 29 -11.28 -8.89 -3.01
CA LYS A 29 -10.40 -9.15 -4.16
C LYS A 29 -8.94 -9.08 -3.74
N GLN A 30 -8.11 -9.93 -4.34
CA GLN A 30 -6.66 -9.97 -4.10
C GLN A 30 -6.31 -10.35 -2.65
N PRO A 31 -6.83 -11.47 -2.15
CA PRO A 31 -6.62 -11.89 -0.76
C PRO A 31 -5.13 -12.10 -0.46
N GLY A 32 -4.72 -11.66 0.73
CA GLY A 32 -3.35 -11.78 1.22
C GLY A 32 -2.34 -10.83 0.57
N GLU A 33 -2.77 -9.96 -0.36
CA GLU A 33 -1.90 -8.91 -0.89
C GLU A 33 -1.72 -7.77 0.12
N ILE A 34 -0.55 -7.15 0.07
CA ILE A 34 -0.21 -6.02 0.93
C ILE A 34 -0.63 -4.72 0.25
N CYS A 35 -1.36 -3.89 0.98
CA CYS A 35 -1.82 -2.60 0.48
C CYS A 35 -1.74 -1.50 1.53
N PHE A 36 -1.93 -0.28 1.07
CA PHE A 36 -2.29 0.86 1.90
C PHE A 36 -3.81 0.86 2.10
N PRO A 37 -4.31 1.35 3.24
CA PRO A 37 -5.74 1.58 3.41
C PRO A 37 -6.26 2.57 2.38
N GLY A 38 -7.47 2.32 1.87
CA GLY A 38 -8.06 3.18 0.86
C GLY A 38 -9.05 2.50 -0.05
N GLY A 39 -9.77 3.32 -0.82
CA GLY A 39 -10.85 2.85 -1.65
C GLY A 39 -11.27 3.80 -2.75
N ARG A 40 -12.52 3.68 -3.17
CA ARG A 40 -13.06 4.42 -4.29
C ARG A 40 -13.45 5.84 -3.89
N ILE A 41 -13.09 6.82 -4.73
CA ILE A 41 -13.51 8.21 -4.56
C ILE A 41 -15.02 8.31 -4.83
N GLU A 42 -15.78 8.75 -3.84
CA GLU A 42 -17.20 8.99 -3.95
C GLU A 42 -17.52 10.37 -4.55
N SER A 43 -18.80 10.56 -4.88
CA SER A 43 -19.24 11.83 -5.51
C SER A 43 -19.10 13.00 -4.54
N GLY A 44 -18.31 13.98 -4.92
CA GLY A 44 -18.06 15.18 -4.11
C GLY A 44 -16.82 15.11 -3.23
N GLU A 45 -16.21 13.95 -3.10
CA GLU A 45 -14.97 13.79 -2.33
C GLU A 45 -13.71 14.23 -3.11
N THR A 46 -12.77 14.77 -2.38
CA THR A 46 -11.39 14.91 -2.79
C THR A 46 -10.61 13.61 -2.52
N PRO A 47 -9.45 13.38 -3.16
CA PRO A 47 -8.61 12.22 -2.84
C PRO A 47 -8.21 12.13 -1.36
N ALA A 48 -7.94 13.27 -0.71
CA ALA A 48 -7.57 13.29 0.71
C ALA A 48 -8.75 12.87 1.61
N GLU A 49 -9.95 13.38 1.36
CA GLU A 49 -11.15 13.00 2.11
C GLU A 49 -11.46 11.52 1.97
N THR A 50 -11.39 10.97 0.75
CA THR A 50 -11.56 9.53 0.51
C THR A 50 -10.53 8.71 1.28
N ALA A 51 -9.23 9.06 1.18
CA ALA A 51 -8.19 8.32 1.86
C ALA A 51 -8.39 8.30 3.40
N VAL A 52 -8.83 9.42 3.98
CA VAL A 52 -9.15 9.50 5.41
C VAL A 52 -10.37 8.67 5.75
N ARG A 53 -11.47 8.79 5.00
CA ARG A 53 -12.71 8.04 5.24
C ARG A 53 -12.47 6.53 5.21
N GLU A 54 -11.87 6.03 4.13
CA GLU A 54 -11.59 4.60 3.96
C GLU A 54 -10.67 4.08 5.08
N THR A 55 -9.60 4.81 5.43
CA THR A 55 -8.72 4.44 6.53
C THR A 55 -9.47 4.36 7.87
N CYS A 56 -10.41 5.28 8.12
CA CYS A 56 -11.25 5.23 9.31
C CYS A 56 -12.18 4.00 9.32
N GLU A 57 -12.74 3.64 8.17
CA GLU A 57 -13.63 2.49 8.02
C GLU A 57 -12.88 1.16 8.17
N GLU A 58 -11.72 1.02 7.53
CA GLU A 58 -10.90 -0.20 7.53
C GLU A 58 -10.23 -0.45 8.89
N LEU A 59 -9.70 0.62 9.52
CA LEU A 59 -8.91 0.52 10.76
C LEU A 59 -9.68 0.90 12.03
N GLY A 60 -10.93 1.36 11.91
CA GLY A 60 -11.73 1.80 13.06
C GLY A 60 -11.17 3.04 13.74
N LEU A 61 -10.55 3.94 12.98
CA LEU A 61 -9.97 5.20 13.45
C LEU A 61 -10.97 6.36 13.34
N LEU A 62 -10.65 7.47 13.98
CA LEU A 62 -11.37 8.72 13.81
C LEU A 62 -10.58 9.63 12.85
N ALA A 63 -11.27 10.47 12.09
CA ALA A 63 -10.61 11.42 11.18
C ALA A 63 -9.60 12.35 11.90
N GLY A 64 -9.86 12.69 13.16
CA GLY A 64 -8.94 13.46 13.99
C GLY A 64 -7.65 12.75 14.40
N ASP A 65 -7.54 11.44 14.15
CA ASP A 65 -6.33 10.66 14.39
C ASP A 65 -5.33 10.77 13.21
N ILE A 66 -5.78 11.34 12.09
CA ILE A 66 -5.04 11.38 10.82
C ILE A 66 -4.74 12.84 10.46
N SER A 67 -3.46 13.17 10.33
CA SER A 67 -3.00 14.45 9.80
C SER A 67 -2.47 14.27 8.39
N ILE A 68 -3.03 14.99 7.41
CA ILE A 68 -2.57 14.94 6.02
C ILE A 68 -1.29 15.75 5.85
N GLU A 69 -0.29 15.18 5.17
CA GLU A 69 1.01 15.79 4.91
C GLU A 69 1.22 15.97 3.39
N GLY A 70 1.03 17.19 2.91
CA GLY A 70 1.23 17.55 1.49
C GLY A 70 0.06 17.18 0.57
N ASP A 71 0.28 17.37 -0.73
CA ASP A 71 -0.73 17.16 -1.74
C ASP A 71 -0.84 15.69 -2.19
N PRO A 72 -2.06 15.22 -2.54
CA PRO A 72 -2.25 13.92 -3.16
C PRO A 72 -1.50 13.78 -4.49
N VAL A 73 -0.82 12.66 -4.71
CA VAL A 73 -0.05 12.39 -5.93
C VAL A 73 -0.72 11.27 -6.73
N PRO A 74 -1.03 11.51 -8.03
CA PRO A 74 -1.68 10.50 -8.85
C PRO A 74 -0.69 9.45 -9.36
N GLU A 75 -1.09 8.19 -9.25
CA GLU A 75 -0.49 7.03 -9.92
C GLU A 75 -1.43 6.60 -11.06
N VAL A 76 -0.91 6.55 -12.27
CA VAL A 76 -1.69 6.08 -13.42
C VAL A 76 -1.43 4.59 -13.62
N MET A 77 -2.51 3.80 -13.62
CA MET A 77 -2.47 2.37 -13.86
C MET A 77 -2.42 2.07 -15.36
N ALA A 78 -1.98 0.87 -15.74
CA ALA A 78 -1.87 0.45 -17.14
C ALA A 78 -3.21 0.52 -17.91
N ASP A 79 -4.33 0.37 -17.20
CA ASP A 79 -5.69 0.49 -17.75
C ASP A 79 -6.23 1.93 -17.77
N GLY A 80 -5.38 2.91 -17.45
CA GLY A 80 -5.73 4.34 -17.42
C GLY A 80 -6.45 4.81 -16.16
N ARG A 81 -6.77 3.93 -15.22
CA ARG A 81 -7.33 4.33 -13.90
C ARG A 81 -6.30 5.13 -13.13
N LYS A 82 -6.79 6.08 -12.34
CA LYS A 82 -5.95 6.86 -11.41
C LYS A 82 -6.17 6.36 -9.99
N VAL A 83 -5.06 6.16 -9.30
CA VAL A 83 -5.04 5.95 -7.84
C VAL A 83 -4.22 7.09 -7.23
N TRP A 84 -4.80 7.79 -6.29
CA TRP A 84 -4.13 8.89 -5.60
C TRP A 84 -3.47 8.37 -4.33
N SER A 85 -2.17 8.62 -4.16
CA SER A 85 -1.47 8.37 -2.90
C SER A 85 -1.45 9.64 -2.07
N VAL A 86 -1.97 9.54 -0.87
CA VAL A 86 -2.07 10.62 0.11
C VAL A 86 -1.15 10.30 1.27
N ARG A 87 -0.21 11.19 1.57
CA ARG A 87 0.63 11.02 2.76
C ARG A 87 -0.12 11.49 3.98
N GLY A 88 -0.13 10.69 5.04
CA GLY A 88 -0.74 11.06 6.30
C GLY A 88 0.03 10.51 7.49
N ARG A 89 -0.11 11.19 8.63
CA ARG A 89 0.49 10.78 9.89
C ARG A 89 -0.60 10.38 10.86
N LEU A 90 -0.46 9.20 11.45
CA LEU A 90 -1.33 8.70 12.50
C LEU A 90 -0.79 9.14 13.86
N ASN A 91 -1.71 9.51 14.74
CA ASN A 91 -1.40 9.68 16.15
C ASN A 91 -1.11 8.29 16.76
N GLU A 92 0.07 8.10 17.35
CA GLU A 92 0.49 6.82 17.93
C GLU A 92 -0.56 6.25 18.91
N ALA A 93 -1.19 7.10 19.72
CA ALA A 93 -2.23 6.71 20.66
C ALA A 93 -3.45 6.04 20.00
N CYS A 94 -3.64 6.19 18.67
CA CYS A 94 -4.74 5.54 17.97
C CYS A 94 -4.49 4.05 17.74
N LEU A 95 -3.24 3.59 17.71
CA LEU A 95 -2.88 2.19 17.46
C LEU A 95 -3.48 1.25 18.53
N GLU A 96 -3.49 1.65 19.80
CA GLU A 96 -4.01 0.84 20.90
C GLU A 96 -5.54 0.65 20.83
N ARG A 97 -6.26 1.58 20.17
CA ARG A 97 -7.72 1.53 20.04
C ARG A 97 -8.20 1.17 18.64
N MET A 98 -7.27 0.86 17.75
CA MET A 98 -7.57 0.40 16.40
C MET A 98 -8.48 -0.83 16.42
N LYS A 99 -9.50 -0.83 15.59
CA LYS A 99 -10.45 -1.95 15.42
C LYS A 99 -10.56 -2.28 13.95
N VAL A 100 -9.66 -3.11 13.51
CA VAL A 100 -9.55 -3.52 12.11
C VAL A 100 -10.84 -4.20 11.64
N SER A 101 -11.35 -3.76 10.50
CA SER A 101 -12.49 -4.39 9.83
C SER A 101 -12.10 -5.75 9.28
N GLY A 102 -12.38 -6.83 10.02
CA GLY A 102 -12.04 -8.19 9.61
C GLY A 102 -12.71 -8.64 8.30
N ALA A 103 -13.69 -7.88 7.80
CA ALA A 103 -14.30 -8.14 6.50
C ALA A 103 -13.37 -7.79 5.34
N GLU A 104 -12.52 -6.75 5.49
CA GLU A 104 -11.66 -6.24 4.42
C GLU A 104 -10.17 -6.42 4.72
N VAL A 105 -9.77 -6.37 5.97
CA VAL A 105 -8.39 -6.41 6.42
C VAL A 105 -8.18 -7.63 7.33
N ALA A 106 -7.25 -8.49 6.97
CA ALA A 106 -6.88 -9.67 7.78
C ALA A 106 -5.89 -9.33 8.88
N GLU A 107 -4.95 -8.43 8.60
CA GLU A 107 -3.84 -8.06 9.48
C GLU A 107 -3.39 -6.64 9.17
N VAL A 108 -2.80 -5.98 10.15
CA VAL A 108 -2.03 -4.74 9.97
C VAL A 108 -0.65 -4.92 10.57
N PHE A 109 0.36 -4.33 9.95
CA PHE A 109 1.72 -4.35 10.47
C PHE A 109 2.44 -3.02 10.22
N LEU A 110 3.48 -2.77 11.01
CA LEU A 110 4.33 -1.60 10.87
C LEU A 110 5.65 -1.99 10.20
N LEU A 111 6.02 -1.26 9.16
CA LEU A 111 7.28 -1.44 8.45
C LEU A 111 8.14 -0.20 8.68
N PRO A 112 9.30 -0.32 9.38
CA PRO A 112 10.16 0.82 9.65
C PRO A 112 10.64 1.48 8.35
N VAL A 113 10.50 2.79 8.23
CA VAL A 113 10.97 3.52 7.03
C VAL A 113 12.48 3.37 6.84
N SER A 114 13.23 3.32 7.93
CA SER A 114 14.69 3.10 7.90
C SER A 114 15.09 1.76 7.25
N TRP A 115 14.21 0.74 7.32
CA TRP A 115 14.47 -0.57 6.73
C TRP A 115 14.68 -0.50 5.22
N PHE A 116 13.97 0.36 4.51
CA PHE A 116 14.10 0.49 3.06
C PHE A 116 15.49 0.94 2.61
N ARG A 117 16.21 1.71 3.44
CA ARG A 117 17.57 2.18 3.13
C ARG A 117 18.57 1.03 2.97
N ASP A 118 18.42 0.01 3.81
CA ASP A 118 19.34 -1.13 3.84
C ASP A 118 18.81 -2.31 3.00
N ASN A 119 17.60 -2.21 2.49
CA ASN A 119 16.91 -3.26 1.74
C ASN A 119 16.32 -2.69 0.44
N PRO A 120 17.11 -2.50 -0.61
CA PRO A 120 16.60 -2.07 -1.91
C PRO A 120 15.66 -3.14 -2.48
N PRO A 121 14.66 -2.75 -3.30
CA PRO A 121 13.73 -3.71 -3.89
C PRO A 121 14.40 -4.56 -4.96
N ALA A 122 13.95 -5.79 -5.09
CA ALA A 122 14.14 -6.51 -6.32
C ALA A 122 13.26 -5.89 -7.42
N HIS A 123 13.80 -5.74 -8.63
CA HIS A 123 13.07 -5.22 -9.78
C HIS A 123 12.94 -6.32 -10.84
N TYR A 124 11.72 -6.56 -11.30
CA TYR A 124 11.41 -7.57 -12.30
C TYR A 124 10.70 -6.95 -13.51
N ASP A 125 11.24 -7.21 -14.72
CA ASP A 125 10.53 -7.06 -15.97
C ASP A 125 9.75 -8.36 -16.21
N LEU A 126 8.47 -8.36 -15.90
CA LEU A 126 7.62 -9.55 -15.96
C LEU A 126 7.44 -10.10 -17.37
N GLY A 127 7.72 -9.29 -18.41
CA GLY A 127 7.71 -9.73 -19.79
C GLY A 127 8.97 -10.50 -20.22
N LYS A 128 10.05 -10.41 -19.43
CA LYS A 128 11.35 -11.02 -19.72
C LYS A 128 11.82 -12.00 -18.66
N THR A 129 11.35 -11.85 -17.42
CA THR A 129 11.75 -12.72 -16.29
C THR A 129 11.02 -14.06 -16.36
N GLU A 130 11.76 -15.14 -16.33
CA GLU A 130 11.18 -16.48 -16.29
C GLU A 130 10.46 -16.72 -14.95
N GLU A 131 9.34 -17.45 -14.98
CA GLU A 131 8.49 -17.64 -13.80
C GLU A 131 9.22 -18.25 -12.60
N GLN A 132 10.15 -19.18 -12.84
CA GLN A 132 10.96 -19.83 -11.81
C GLN A 132 11.94 -18.88 -11.11
N GLU A 133 12.30 -17.78 -11.74
CA GLU A 133 13.20 -16.76 -11.18
C GLU A 133 12.49 -15.81 -10.21
N LEU A 134 11.16 -15.76 -10.28
CA LEU A 134 10.35 -14.93 -9.40
C LEU A 134 10.21 -15.55 -8.01
N PRO A 135 10.16 -14.75 -6.94
CA PRO A 135 9.83 -15.23 -5.60
C PRO A 135 8.51 -16.02 -5.59
N ALA A 136 8.44 -17.11 -4.82
CA ALA A 136 7.27 -17.98 -4.77
C ALA A 136 5.98 -17.22 -4.42
N ARG A 137 6.06 -16.25 -3.52
CA ARG A 137 4.93 -15.40 -3.12
C ARG A 137 4.49 -14.48 -4.26
N LEU A 138 5.43 -13.86 -4.97
CA LEU A 138 5.12 -13.02 -6.13
C LEU A 138 4.45 -13.84 -7.24
N ARG A 139 4.91 -15.06 -7.49
CA ARG A 139 4.25 -15.98 -8.44
C ARG A 139 2.79 -16.25 -8.06
N LYS A 140 2.54 -16.50 -6.77
CA LYS A 140 1.17 -16.72 -6.26
C LYS A 140 0.27 -15.51 -6.52
N TYR A 141 0.75 -14.30 -6.26
CA TYR A 141 0.00 -13.08 -6.53
C TYR A 141 -0.27 -12.91 -8.03
N LEU A 142 0.76 -13.09 -8.86
CA LEU A 142 0.66 -12.93 -10.32
C LEU A 142 -0.28 -13.94 -10.99
N ALA A 143 -0.62 -15.05 -10.36
CA ALA A 143 -1.57 -16.03 -10.91
C ALA A 143 -2.94 -15.42 -11.22
N GLY A 144 -3.33 -14.33 -10.53
CA GLY A 144 -4.57 -13.58 -10.79
C GLY A 144 -4.45 -12.45 -11.83
N TYR A 145 -3.26 -12.22 -12.42
CA TYR A 145 -2.97 -11.04 -13.24
C TYR A 145 -2.33 -11.38 -14.59
N GLU A 146 -2.93 -12.26 -15.36
CA GLU A 146 -2.36 -12.75 -16.64
C GLU A 146 -1.95 -11.63 -17.63
N ALA A 147 -2.73 -10.55 -17.73
CA ALA A 147 -2.42 -9.44 -18.61
C ALA A 147 -1.17 -8.67 -18.16
N PHE A 148 -0.98 -8.52 -16.83
CA PHE A 148 0.17 -7.81 -16.25
C PHE A 148 1.47 -8.61 -16.38
N ARG A 149 1.40 -9.95 -16.36
CA ARG A 149 2.54 -10.87 -16.55
C ARG A 149 3.24 -10.72 -17.89
N LYS A 150 2.61 -10.10 -18.88
CA LYS A 150 3.16 -10.02 -20.26
C LYS A 150 3.97 -8.76 -20.55
N THR A 151 3.77 -7.69 -19.80
CA THR A 151 4.34 -6.37 -20.14
C THR A 151 4.65 -5.49 -18.93
N GLY A 152 4.43 -5.99 -17.72
CA GLY A 152 4.56 -5.18 -16.50
C GLY A 152 5.97 -5.22 -15.92
N GLU A 153 6.37 -4.09 -15.35
CA GLU A 153 7.51 -4.04 -14.44
C GLU A 153 6.99 -3.95 -13.01
N THR A 154 7.68 -4.59 -12.06
CA THR A 154 7.32 -4.50 -10.66
C THR A 154 8.56 -4.45 -9.76
N PHE A 155 8.44 -3.67 -8.68
CA PHE A 155 9.31 -3.75 -7.53
C PHE A 155 8.76 -4.78 -6.57
N TYR A 156 9.66 -5.46 -5.84
CA TYR A 156 9.30 -6.46 -4.84
C TYR A 156 10.19 -6.35 -3.61
N TRP A 157 9.56 -6.31 -2.46
CA TRP A 157 10.20 -6.50 -1.16
C TRP A 157 9.57 -7.68 -0.44
N GLU A 158 10.33 -8.31 0.43
CA GLU A 158 9.82 -9.26 1.40
C GLU A 158 10.24 -8.82 2.80
N TYR A 159 9.26 -8.55 3.65
CA TYR A 159 9.45 -8.12 5.03
C TYR A 159 8.62 -9.01 5.96
N GLU A 160 9.28 -9.72 6.88
CA GLU A 160 8.64 -10.61 7.87
C GLU A 160 7.56 -11.55 7.28
N GLY A 161 7.84 -12.10 6.10
CA GLY A 161 6.91 -12.97 5.40
C GLY A 161 5.81 -12.25 4.61
N HIS A 162 5.81 -10.92 4.54
CA HIS A 162 4.90 -10.12 3.72
C HIS A 162 5.56 -9.76 2.38
N GLY A 163 4.91 -10.09 1.28
CA GLY A 163 5.38 -9.73 -0.07
C GLY A 163 4.76 -8.42 -0.53
N ILE A 164 5.55 -7.38 -0.66
CA ILE A 164 5.12 -6.04 -1.11
C ILE A 164 5.47 -5.89 -2.58
N TRP A 165 4.47 -5.67 -3.43
CA TRP A 165 4.63 -5.60 -4.87
C TRP A 165 3.63 -4.64 -5.55
N GLY A 166 3.67 -4.55 -6.87
CA GLY A 166 2.66 -3.87 -7.69
C GLY A 166 2.54 -2.38 -7.38
N LEU A 167 1.31 -1.91 -7.19
CA LEU A 167 1.03 -0.50 -6.93
C LEU A 167 1.62 -0.04 -5.59
N THR A 168 1.46 -0.83 -4.54
CA THR A 168 1.97 -0.52 -3.20
C THR A 168 3.49 -0.33 -3.23
N ALA A 169 4.21 -1.28 -3.83
CA ALA A 169 5.66 -1.20 -3.99
C ALA A 169 6.07 0.02 -4.83
N ARG A 170 5.35 0.32 -5.92
CA ARG A 170 5.64 1.48 -6.78
C ARG A 170 5.45 2.81 -6.05
N ILE A 171 4.40 2.92 -5.22
CA ILE A 171 4.16 4.10 -4.39
C ILE A 171 5.30 4.27 -3.37
N ILE A 172 5.67 3.21 -2.67
CA ILE A 172 6.79 3.22 -1.71
C ILE A 172 8.07 3.69 -2.40
N TRP A 173 8.44 3.04 -3.50
CA TRP A 173 9.62 3.36 -4.30
C TRP A 173 9.72 4.84 -4.67
N ARG A 174 8.60 5.45 -5.06
CA ARG A 174 8.55 6.85 -5.50
C ARG A 174 8.47 7.87 -4.38
N ARG A 175 7.96 7.47 -3.22
CA ARG A 175 7.54 8.40 -2.16
C ARG A 175 8.40 8.33 -0.91
N ILE A 176 9.19 7.28 -0.74
CA ILE A 176 10.07 7.12 0.41
C ILE A 176 11.51 7.36 -0.04
N PRO A 177 12.18 8.42 0.48
CA PRO A 177 13.59 8.67 0.19
C PRO A 177 14.47 7.48 0.61
N GLY A 178 15.39 7.10 -0.26
CA GLY A 178 16.33 6.00 0.00
C GLY A 178 15.77 4.59 -0.24
N SER A 179 14.51 4.45 -0.65
CA SER A 179 13.98 3.14 -1.06
C SER A 179 14.45 2.71 -2.46
N GLY A 180 15.14 3.61 -3.18
CA GLY A 180 15.49 3.44 -4.58
C GLY A 180 16.87 3.93 -5.01
N GLU A 181 17.77 4.24 -4.08
CA GLU A 181 19.15 4.61 -4.38
C GLU A 181 20.12 3.46 -4.12
#